data_2f31b46d2fad80fb07fcebb30c735ea2
#
_entry.id   2f31b46d2fad80fb07fcebb30c735ea2
#
_cell.length_a   1.000
_cell.length_b   1.000
_cell.length_c   1.000
_cell.angle_alpha   90.00
_cell.angle_beta   90.00
_cell.angle_gamma   90.00
#
_symmetry.space_group_name_H-M   'P 1'
#
loop_
_entity.id
_entity.type
_entity.pdbx_description
1 polymer ?
#
loop_
_entity_poly.entity_id
_entity_poly.type
_entity_poly.pdbx_seq_one_letter_code
_entity_poly.pdbx_strand_id
1 'polypeptide(L)'
;LAGALGATNTAVVFGPGMDDVRADALAHTPEAKVFVQENQRGTADAVLAAREAIAAHSGDVLVLYADTPLTRKQSLEAMRGALEQGSGIAVLGFEADDPTGYGRLLTDGSDALLAIREHKDASPNELEVRLCNSGVMGFRVGDLIGLLERIGNDNAKGEYYLTDAIETAAADGVRAAVVTCDEEEVLGVNSRDQLAVAEGIWQSRARTEAMLGGVTMVAPETVWLSFDTVLGRDVVLEPNVFIGPGVNIADNVRIRANSYLEGADAKSNAGVTVAEGAQVGPFARLRPGTTLGRGVSIGNFVEIKNAAMEQGSKASHLTYVGDARVGAAANIGAGTIFCNYDGFNMNRSDVGAGVFIGSNSALVAPVKIGEGAYIAAGSTITQDVQSQSLAIGRAFQTEKLGWVVQSKEKMIKEKSG
;
A
#
# COMPACT_ATOMS: atom_id res chain seq x y z
N LEU A 1 -2.97 -11.65 3.75
CA LEU A 1 -2.96 -12.99 3.14
C LEU A 1 -3.89 -13.95 3.89
N ALA A 2 -3.73 -14.14 5.22
CA ALA A 2 -4.58 -15.03 6.03
C ALA A 2 -6.08 -14.74 5.90
N GLY A 3 -6.49 -13.47 5.98
CA GLY A 3 -7.88 -13.06 5.77
C GLY A 3 -8.41 -13.39 4.37
N ALA A 4 -7.60 -13.22 3.34
CA ALA A 4 -7.96 -13.56 1.95
C ALA A 4 -8.14 -15.07 1.72
N LEU A 5 -7.54 -15.90 2.58
CA LEU A 5 -7.71 -17.37 2.59
C LEU A 5 -8.95 -17.82 3.39
N GLY A 6 -9.64 -16.90 4.05
CA GLY A 6 -10.75 -17.23 4.94
C GLY A 6 -10.31 -17.86 6.25
N ALA A 7 -9.12 -17.52 6.74
CA ALA A 7 -8.66 -17.97 8.05
C ALA A 7 -9.63 -17.51 9.16
N THR A 8 -10.10 -18.45 9.96
CA THR A 8 -11.04 -18.16 11.06
C THR A 8 -10.33 -17.69 12.32
N ASN A 9 -9.03 -18.03 12.45
CA ASN A 9 -8.18 -17.61 13.55
C ASN A 9 -6.79 -17.30 13.02
N THR A 10 -6.18 -16.26 13.55
CA THR A 10 -4.78 -15.91 13.29
C THR A 10 -4.03 -15.89 14.63
N ALA A 11 -2.93 -16.64 14.70
CA ALA A 11 -2.01 -16.61 15.83
C ALA A 11 -0.68 -16.01 15.35
N VAL A 12 -0.15 -15.03 16.08
CA VAL A 12 1.14 -14.42 15.77
C VAL A 12 2.11 -14.70 16.93
N VAL A 13 3.25 -15.28 16.61
CA VAL A 13 4.28 -15.66 17.60
C VAL A 13 5.47 -14.73 17.47
N PHE A 14 5.87 -14.12 18.58
CA PHE A 14 6.99 -13.20 18.66
C PHE A 14 8.08 -13.72 19.60
N GLY A 15 9.30 -13.22 19.43
CA GLY A 15 10.34 -13.34 20.43
C GLY A 15 10.12 -12.35 21.58
N PRO A 16 10.84 -12.51 22.72
CA PRO A 16 10.81 -11.58 23.84
C PRO A 16 11.27 -10.16 23.42
N GLY A 17 10.61 -9.12 23.95
CA GLY A 17 11.01 -7.72 23.75
C GLY A 17 10.65 -7.13 22.37
N MET A 18 9.75 -7.74 21.61
CA MET A 18 9.32 -7.28 20.29
C MET A 18 7.99 -6.49 20.34
N ASP A 19 7.82 -5.60 21.33
CA ASP A 19 6.55 -4.89 21.56
C ASP A 19 6.15 -3.98 20.40
N ASP A 20 7.11 -3.34 19.73
CA ASP A 20 6.83 -2.48 18.57
C ASP A 20 6.30 -3.31 17.38
N VAL A 21 6.92 -4.48 17.11
CA VAL A 21 6.47 -5.40 16.04
C VAL A 21 5.09 -5.97 16.38
N ARG A 22 4.85 -6.28 17.66
CA ARG A 22 3.53 -6.71 18.14
C ARG A 22 2.47 -5.64 17.91
N ALA A 23 2.77 -4.39 18.24
CA ALA A 23 1.83 -3.27 18.05
C ALA A 23 1.49 -3.07 16.58
N ASP A 24 2.49 -3.14 15.70
CA ASP A 24 2.31 -3.03 14.25
C ASP A 24 1.45 -4.17 13.69
N ALA A 25 1.75 -5.41 14.05
CA ALA A 25 0.98 -6.58 13.62
C ALA A 25 -0.50 -6.49 14.04
N LEU A 26 -0.78 -6.05 15.27
CA LEU A 26 -2.13 -5.87 15.79
C LEU A 26 -2.85 -4.67 15.15
N ALA A 27 -2.14 -3.64 14.71
CA ALA A 27 -2.73 -2.54 13.96
C ALA A 27 -3.31 -3.03 12.62
N HIS A 28 -2.68 -4.01 11.99
CA HIS A 28 -3.11 -4.59 10.70
C HIS A 28 -4.05 -5.81 10.86
N THR A 29 -3.98 -6.51 11.99
CA THR A 29 -4.80 -7.69 12.28
C THR A 29 -5.26 -7.66 13.73
N PRO A 30 -6.24 -6.80 14.09
CA PRO A 30 -6.68 -6.59 15.48
C PRO A 30 -7.21 -7.85 16.18
N GLU A 31 -7.75 -8.80 15.40
CA GLU A 31 -8.31 -10.06 15.89
C GLU A 31 -7.26 -11.16 16.15
N ALA A 32 -5.99 -10.91 15.81
CA ALA A 32 -4.94 -11.90 15.98
C ALA A 32 -4.65 -12.18 17.47
N LYS A 33 -4.50 -13.45 17.80
CA LYS A 33 -4.00 -13.87 19.12
C LYS A 33 -2.47 -13.82 19.12
N VAL A 34 -1.90 -13.25 20.16
CA VAL A 34 -0.46 -13.05 20.28
C VAL A 34 0.13 -14.02 21.28
N PHE A 35 1.22 -14.64 20.91
CA PHE A 35 1.99 -15.57 21.73
C PHE A 35 3.47 -15.17 21.74
N VAL A 36 4.18 -15.49 22.82
CA VAL A 36 5.61 -15.21 22.95
C VAL A 36 6.37 -16.53 23.05
N GLN A 37 7.36 -16.72 22.18
CA GLN A 37 8.32 -17.81 22.30
C GLN A 37 9.43 -17.37 23.27
N GLU A 38 9.28 -17.69 24.55
CA GLU A 38 10.19 -17.24 25.61
C GLU A 38 11.61 -17.78 25.42
N ASN A 39 11.74 -19.05 25.00
CA ASN A 39 13.01 -19.69 24.71
C ASN A 39 13.06 -20.02 23.22
N GLN A 40 13.82 -19.27 22.45
CA GLN A 40 13.93 -19.41 20.99
C GLN A 40 14.71 -20.68 20.60
N ARG A 41 14.11 -21.86 20.83
CA ARG A 41 14.73 -23.17 20.65
C ARG A 41 14.50 -23.80 19.28
N GLY A 42 13.98 -23.07 18.31
CA GLY A 42 13.73 -23.55 16.96
C GLY A 42 12.30 -23.32 16.50
N THR A 43 12.02 -23.69 15.26
CA THR A 43 10.76 -23.37 14.58
C THR A 43 9.57 -24.20 15.06
N ALA A 44 9.78 -25.46 15.47
CA ALA A 44 8.72 -26.26 16.10
C ALA A 44 8.32 -25.69 17.46
N ASP A 45 9.30 -25.23 18.25
CA ASP A 45 9.06 -24.58 19.55
C ASP A 45 8.29 -23.26 19.38
N ALA A 46 8.54 -22.51 18.29
CA ALA A 46 7.77 -21.32 17.95
C ALA A 46 6.28 -21.66 17.66
N VAL A 47 6.00 -22.73 16.93
CA VAL A 47 4.61 -23.17 16.66
C VAL A 47 3.95 -23.64 17.96
N LEU A 48 4.67 -24.35 18.83
CA LEU A 48 4.17 -24.80 20.12
C LEU A 48 3.90 -23.65 21.12
N ALA A 49 4.51 -22.48 20.96
CA ALA A 49 4.15 -21.30 21.74
C ALA A 49 2.67 -20.90 21.53
N ALA A 50 2.12 -21.18 20.35
CA ALA A 50 0.70 -20.95 20.03
C ALA A 50 -0.21 -22.17 20.30
N ARG A 51 0.22 -23.13 21.13
CA ARG A 51 -0.51 -24.39 21.43
C ARG A 51 -1.97 -24.19 21.84
N GLU A 52 -2.29 -23.13 22.55
CA GLU A 52 -3.68 -22.82 22.97
C GLU A 52 -4.57 -22.51 21.76
N ALA A 53 -4.03 -21.79 20.77
CA ALA A 53 -4.75 -21.49 19.54
C ALA A 53 -4.94 -22.74 18.68
N ILE A 54 -3.92 -23.61 18.63
CA ILE A 54 -3.97 -24.88 17.90
C ILE A 54 -4.99 -25.82 18.55
N ALA A 55 -4.95 -25.99 19.90
CA ALA A 55 -5.86 -26.85 20.63
C ALA A 55 -7.34 -26.44 20.53
N ALA A 56 -7.58 -25.13 20.37
CA ALA A 56 -8.92 -24.58 20.23
C ALA A 56 -9.45 -24.65 18.78
N HIS A 57 -8.65 -25.15 17.82
CA HIS A 57 -8.98 -25.19 16.39
C HIS A 57 -9.15 -26.64 15.90
N SER A 58 -10.12 -26.87 15.00
CA SER A 58 -10.43 -28.20 14.45
C SER A 58 -10.19 -28.30 12.94
N GLY A 59 -9.62 -27.29 12.32
CA GLY A 59 -9.33 -27.23 10.89
C GLY A 59 -7.85 -27.36 10.55
N ASP A 60 -7.50 -27.00 9.33
CA ASP A 60 -6.13 -26.94 8.88
C ASP A 60 -5.35 -25.83 9.59
N VAL A 61 -4.09 -26.07 9.86
CA VAL A 61 -3.16 -25.08 10.42
C VAL A 61 -2.12 -24.77 9.35
N LEU A 62 -2.03 -23.50 8.95
CA LEU A 62 -0.97 -23.01 8.07
C LEU A 62 0.07 -22.26 8.90
N VAL A 63 1.32 -22.63 8.77
CA VAL A 63 2.47 -21.94 9.37
C VAL A 63 3.15 -21.12 8.30
N LEU A 64 3.16 -19.80 8.50
CA LEU A 64 3.73 -18.81 7.59
C LEU A 64 4.85 -18.04 8.31
N TYR A 65 5.79 -17.53 7.54
CA TYR A 65 6.89 -16.71 8.06
C TYR A 65 6.66 -15.25 7.69
N ALA A 66 6.93 -14.35 8.63
CA ALA A 66 6.76 -12.91 8.42
C ALA A 66 7.78 -12.30 7.45
N ASP A 67 8.92 -12.95 7.28
CA ASP A 67 10.02 -12.54 6.41
C ASP A 67 9.87 -13.00 4.94
N THR A 68 8.79 -13.71 4.58
CA THR A 68 8.47 -14.11 3.20
C THR A 68 7.23 -13.38 2.68
N PRO A 69 7.32 -12.05 2.43
CA PRO A 69 6.14 -11.21 2.15
C PRO A 69 5.51 -11.45 0.78
N LEU A 70 6.19 -12.14 -0.13
CA LEU A 70 5.77 -12.34 -1.52
C LEU A 70 4.94 -13.59 -1.76
N THR A 71 4.68 -14.40 -0.73
CA THR A 71 3.87 -15.63 -0.81
C THR A 71 2.48 -15.33 -1.37
N ARG A 72 2.04 -16.10 -2.36
CA ARG A 72 0.76 -15.88 -3.04
C ARG A 72 -0.38 -16.71 -2.44
N LYS A 73 -1.57 -16.15 -2.54
CA LYS A 73 -2.81 -16.83 -2.13
C LYS A 73 -2.99 -18.16 -2.85
N GLN A 74 -2.71 -18.21 -4.14
CA GLN A 74 -2.86 -19.40 -4.99
C GLN A 74 -2.00 -20.56 -4.51
N SER A 75 -0.75 -20.29 -4.10
CA SER A 75 0.16 -21.32 -3.59
C SER A 75 -0.36 -21.90 -2.26
N LEU A 76 -0.90 -21.07 -1.38
CA LEU A 76 -1.51 -21.53 -0.13
C LEU A 76 -2.85 -22.27 -0.36
N GLU A 77 -3.63 -21.88 -1.35
CA GLU A 77 -4.84 -22.61 -1.78
C GLU A 77 -4.48 -23.99 -2.33
N ALA A 78 -3.40 -24.10 -3.12
CA ALA A 78 -2.90 -25.38 -3.60
C ALA A 78 -2.43 -26.29 -2.45
N MET A 79 -1.77 -25.75 -1.42
CA MET A 79 -1.42 -26.50 -0.21
C MET A 79 -2.67 -27.04 0.50
N ARG A 80 -3.69 -26.22 0.68
CA ARG A 80 -4.97 -26.66 1.26
C ARG A 80 -5.60 -27.75 0.41
N GLY A 81 -5.56 -27.61 -0.94
CA GLY A 81 -6.03 -28.65 -1.86
C GLY A 81 -5.30 -29.98 -1.66
N ALA A 82 -3.99 -30.00 -1.42
CA ALA A 82 -3.24 -31.21 -1.10
C ALA A 82 -3.68 -31.85 0.23
N LEU A 83 -3.95 -31.02 1.25
CA LEU A 83 -4.50 -31.50 2.53
C LEU A 83 -5.91 -32.08 2.34
N GLU A 84 -6.77 -31.46 1.54
CA GLU A 84 -8.12 -31.95 1.21
C GLU A 84 -8.10 -33.29 0.45
N GLN A 85 -7.06 -33.54 -0.35
CA GLN A 85 -6.85 -34.79 -1.07
C GLN A 85 -6.26 -35.92 -0.21
N GLY A 86 -6.10 -35.71 1.09
CA GLY A 86 -5.73 -36.74 2.05
C GLY A 86 -4.28 -36.73 2.51
N SER A 87 -3.50 -35.69 2.16
CA SER A 87 -2.20 -35.48 2.81
C SER A 87 -2.42 -34.91 4.21
N GLY A 88 -1.68 -35.41 5.21
CA GLY A 88 -1.71 -34.87 6.56
C GLY A 88 -0.84 -33.63 6.69
N ILE A 89 0.19 -33.51 5.86
CA ILE A 89 1.09 -32.36 5.80
C ILE A 89 1.26 -31.92 4.35
N ALA A 90 1.29 -30.61 4.11
CA ALA A 90 1.64 -30.02 2.83
C ALA A 90 2.79 -29.02 3.05
N VAL A 91 3.83 -29.11 2.24
CA VAL A 91 5.01 -28.23 2.31
C VAL A 91 5.10 -27.43 1.02
N LEU A 92 5.28 -26.13 1.14
CA LEU A 92 5.55 -25.26 0.00
C LEU A 92 7.04 -25.38 -0.35
N GLY A 93 7.32 -25.87 -1.55
CA GLY A 93 8.66 -26.03 -2.10
C GLY A 93 8.87 -25.16 -3.33
N PHE A 94 10.12 -25.02 -3.73
CA PHE A 94 10.50 -24.31 -4.97
C PHE A 94 11.78 -24.91 -5.55
N GLU A 95 11.94 -24.81 -6.87
CA GLU A 95 13.19 -25.16 -7.55
C GLU A 95 14.14 -23.96 -7.44
N ALA A 96 15.23 -24.10 -6.67
CA ALA A 96 16.19 -23.05 -6.47
C ALA A 96 17.21 -22.93 -7.61
N ASP A 97 17.54 -21.74 -8.05
CA ASP A 97 18.67 -21.51 -8.94
C ASP A 97 20.00 -21.75 -8.22
N ASP A 98 20.13 -21.27 -7.00
CA ASP A 98 21.19 -21.61 -6.05
C ASP A 98 20.60 -22.16 -4.75
N PRO A 99 20.63 -23.50 -4.55
CA PRO A 99 20.06 -24.13 -3.39
C PRO A 99 20.86 -23.94 -2.09
N THR A 100 21.96 -23.19 -2.12
CA THR A 100 22.82 -22.98 -0.94
C THR A 100 22.06 -22.35 0.21
N GLY A 101 22.11 -22.98 1.39
CA GLY A 101 21.49 -22.49 2.63
C GLY A 101 20.04 -22.95 2.83
N TYR A 102 19.34 -23.44 1.83
CA TYR A 102 17.99 -23.97 1.95
C TYR A 102 17.95 -25.43 2.39
N GLY A 103 16.88 -25.84 3.07
CA GLY A 103 16.56 -27.26 3.30
C GLY A 103 16.15 -27.95 2.01
N ARG A 104 16.53 -29.22 1.83
CA ARG A 104 16.22 -30.02 0.67
C ARG A 104 14.96 -30.85 0.89
N LEU A 105 14.04 -30.85 -0.07
CA LEU A 105 12.86 -31.71 -0.06
C LEU A 105 13.17 -33.03 -0.73
N LEU A 106 13.23 -34.10 0.07
CA LEU A 106 13.54 -35.43 -0.39
C LEU A 106 12.23 -36.20 -0.68
N THR A 107 11.99 -36.52 -1.95
CA THR A 107 10.77 -37.21 -2.38
C THR A 107 11.06 -38.64 -2.88
N ASP A 108 10.04 -39.48 -2.92
CA ASP A 108 10.14 -40.88 -3.42
C ASP A 108 9.97 -40.99 -4.95
N GLY A 109 9.93 -39.87 -5.66
CA GLY A 109 9.68 -39.82 -7.11
C GLY A 109 8.20 -39.86 -7.49
N SER A 110 7.28 -39.95 -6.52
CA SER A 110 5.82 -39.86 -6.69
C SER A 110 5.21 -38.62 -6.02
N ASP A 111 6.00 -37.57 -5.83
CA ASP A 111 5.66 -36.33 -5.10
C ASP A 111 5.34 -36.54 -3.61
N ALA A 112 5.49 -37.74 -3.07
CA ALA A 112 5.42 -37.94 -1.62
C ALA A 112 6.72 -37.47 -0.96
N LEU A 113 6.60 -36.54 -0.01
CA LEU A 113 7.72 -36.03 0.72
C LEU A 113 8.12 -37.00 1.82
N LEU A 114 9.37 -37.45 1.80
CA LEU A 114 9.94 -38.38 2.75
C LEU A 114 10.63 -37.69 3.92
N ALA A 115 11.39 -36.64 3.62
CA ALA A 115 12.13 -35.86 4.62
C ALA A 115 12.44 -34.45 4.11
N ILE A 116 12.71 -33.57 5.04
CA ILE A 116 13.34 -32.27 4.76
C ILE A 116 14.70 -32.29 5.43
N ARG A 117 15.75 -32.12 4.62
CA ARG A 117 17.12 -32.12 5.12
C ARG A 117 17.70 -30.72 5.10
N GLU A 118 17.97 -30.16 6.27
CA GLU A 118 18.59 -28.84 6.37
C GLU A 118 19.98 -28.83 5.75
N HIS A 119 20.37 -27.71 5.13
CA HIS A 119 21.62 -27.59 4.37
C HIS A 119 22.87 -28.08 5.14
N LYS A 120 22.91 -27.79 6.46
CA LYS A 120 24.06 -28.14 7.31
C LYS A 120 24.10 -29.63 7.71
N ASP A 121 22.96 -30.30 7.63
CA ASP A 121 22.78 -31.70 8.01
C ASP A 121 22.70 -32.60 6.77
N ALA A 122 22.71 -32.03 5.55
CA ALA A 122 22.58 -32.74 4.29
C ALA A 122 23.89 -33.43 3.87
N SER A 123 23.76 -34.68 3.40
CA SER A 123 24.83 -35.41 2.76
C SER A 123 25.19 -34.82 1.38
N PRO A 124 26.37 -35.14 0.81
CA PRO A 124 26.74 -34.63 -0.51
C PRO A 124 25.73 -34.93 -1.62
N ASN A 125 25.07 -36.09 -1.62
CA ASN A 125 24.05 -36.41 -2.60
C ASN A 125 22.75 -35.63 -2.40
N GLU A 126 22.37 -35.38 -1.14
CA GLU A 126 21.18 -34.57 -0.82
C GLU A 126 21.39 -33.09 -1.20
N LEU A 127 22.63 -32.58 -1.12
CA LEU A 127 22.98 -31.22 -1.55
C LEU A 127 22.80 -30.97 -3.05
N GLU A 128 22.78 -32.04 -3.88
CA GLU A 128 22.53 -31.93 -5.32
C GLU A 128 21.04 -31.72 -5.65
N VAL A 129 20.13 -31.97 -4.71
CA VAL A 129 18.69 -31.74 -4.85
C VAL A 129 18.42 -30.24 -4.93
N ARG A 130 17.75 -29.82 -6.00
CA ARG A 130 17.40 -28.40 -6.21
C ARG A 130 16.03 -28.02 -5.65
N LEU A 131 15.17 -29.02 -5.40
CA LEU A 131 13.87 -28.80 -4.77
C LEU A 131 14.06 -28.43 -3.29
N CYS A 132 13.79 -27.18 -2.97
CA CYS A 132 14.09 -26.55 -1.68
C CYS A 132 12.83 -26.29 -0.88
N ASN A 133 12.99 -26.26 0.44
CA ASN A 133 11.96 -25.91 1.42
C ASN A 133 11.84 -24.41 1.60
N SER A 134 10.62 -23.88 1.47
CA SER A 134 10.33 -22.47 1.77
C SER A 134 10.16 -22.17 3.28
N GLY A 135 9.96 -23.21 4.08
CA GLY A 135 9.53 -23.09 5.47
C GLY A 135 8.02 -23.09 5.67
N VAL A 136 7.24 -22.68 4.66
CA VAL A 136 5.77 -22.63 4.75
C VAL A 136 5.20 -24.05 4.77
N MET A 137 4.42 -24.37 5.80
CA MET A 137 3.87 -25.70 6.02
C MET A 137 2.39 -25.65 6.39
N GLY A 138 1.62 -26.61 5.91
CA GLY A 138 0.23 -26.82 6.25
C GLY A 138 0.01 -28.17 6.91
N PHE A 139 -0.85 -28.25 7.90
CA PHE A 139 -1.12 -29.43 8.70
C PHE A 139 -2.63 -29.73 8.79
N ARG A 140 -2.98 -30.98 8.55
CA ARG A 140 -4.31 -31.57 8.79
C ARG A 140 -4.15 -32.84 9.64
N VAL A 141 -3.49 -32.74 10.74
CA VAL A 141 -3.25 -33.87 11.65
C VAL A 141 -4.09 -33.69 12.93
N GLY A 142 -4.72 -34.78 13.38
CA GLY A 142 -5.65 -34.71 14.52
C GLY A 142 -4.97 -34.32 15.84
N ASP A 143 -3.69 -34.63 16.00
CA ASP A 143 -2.86 -34.24 17.15
C ASP A 143 -1.56 -33.57 16.69
N LEU A 144 -1.68 -32.34 16.18
CA LEU A 144 -0.51 -31.56 15.78
C LEU A 144 0.40 -31.26 16.97
N ILE A 145 -0.14 -30.99 18.15
CA ILE A 145 0.66 -30.69 19.33
C ILE A 145 1.49 -31.90 19.73
N GLY A 146 0.87 -33.08 19.84
CA GLY A 146 1.61 -34.32 20.16
C GLY A 146 2.62 -34.70 19.08
N LEU A 147 2.38 -34.40 17.82
CA LEU A 147 3.35 -34.54 16.74
C LEU A 147 4.59 -33.66 16.98
N LEU A 148 4.38 -32.38 17.25
CA LEU A 148 5.45 -31.40 17.44
C LEU A 148 6.25 -31.63 18.73
N GLU A 149 5.62 -32.12 19.80
CA GLU A 149 6.28 -32.47 21.06
C GLU A 149 7.24 -33.68 20.94
N ARG A 150 7.10 -34.50 19.89
CA ARG A 150 8.00 -35.65 19.63
C ARG A 150 9.23 -35.26 18.79
N ILE A 151 9.27 -34.04 18.26
CA ILE A 151 10.43 -33.56 17.51
C ILE A 151 11.62 -33.44 18.45
N GLY A 152 12.74 -34.03 18.06
CA GLY A 152 14.03 -33.95 18.77
C GLY A 152 14.83 -32.72 18.40
N ASN A 153 16.01 -32.58 18.97
CA ASN A 153 16.95 -31.50 18.68
C ASN A 153 18.39 -32.03 18.40
N ASP A 154 18.49 -33.30 17.98
CA ASP A 154 19.77 -33.91 17.60
C ASP A 154 20.15 -33.53 16.16
N ASN A 155 20.57 -32.28 15.98
CA ASN A 155 20.95 -31.68 14.72
C ASN A 155 22.09 -30.67 14.91
N ALA A 156 22.62 -30.13 13.81
CA ALA A 156 23.79 -29.25 13.79
C ALA A 156 23.67 -27.98 14.66
N LYS A 157 22.43 -27.52 14.95
CA LYS A 157 22.16 -26.33 15.77
C LYS A 157 21.65 -26.65 17.16
N GLY A 158 21.25 -27.91 17.44
CA GLY A 158 20.58 -28.28 18.67
C GLY A 158 19.18 -27.68 18.85
N GLU A 159 18.50 -27.38 17.77
CA GLU A 159 17.19 -26.74 17.72
C GLU A 159 16.07 -27.73 17.36
N TYR A 160 14.83 -27.43 17.77
CA TYR A 160 13.64 -28.19 17.39
C TYR A 160 13.15 -27.67 16.02
N TYR A 161 13.53 -28.38 14.96
CA TYR A 161 13.16 -27.99 13.60
C TYR A 161 11.73 -28.42 13.25
N LEU A 162 10.91 -27.49 12.75
CA LEU A 162 9.57 -27.84 12.27
C LEU A 162 9.63 -28.83 11.08
N THR A 163 10.70 -28.81 10.33
CA THR A 163 10.95 -29.71 9.19
C THR A 163 11.01 -31.18 9.60
N ASP A 164 11.41 -31.50 10.82
CA ASP A 164 11.44 -32.87 11.35
C ASP A 164 10.03 -33.46 11.60
N ALA A 165 8.99 -32.61 11.53
CA ALA A 165 7.60 -33.05 11.54
C ALA A 165 7.28 -34.05 10.43
N ILE A 166 7.97 -33.97 9.28
CA ILE A 166 7.77 -34.87 8.15
C ILE A 166 8.13 -36.29 8.50
N GLU A 167 9.35 -36.53 8.99
CA GLU A 167 9.83 -37.85 9.38
C GLU A 167 9.04 -38.40 10.59
N THR A 168 8.72 -37.51 11.54
CA THR A 168 7.92 -37.89 12.72
C THR A 168 6.51 -38.35 12.33
N ALA A 169 5.86 -37.65 11.38
CA ALA A 169 4.54 -37.97 10.88
C ALA A 169 4.54 -39.24 10.00
N ALA A 170 5.60 -39.43 9.21
CA ALA A 170 5.76 -40.60 8.37
C ALA A 170 5.82 -41.92 9.20
N ALA A 171 6.43 -41.86 10.42
CA ALA A 171 6.43 -42.98 11.35
C ALA A 171 5.02 -43.38 11.82
N ASP A 172 4.06 -42.46 11.79
CA ASP A 172 2.63 -42.70 12.09
C ASP A 172 1.81 -43.02 10.86
N GLY A 173 2.45 -43.19 9.69
CA GLY A 173 1.78 -43.46 8.42
C GLY A 173 1.07 -42.22 7.81
N VAL A 174 1.37 -41.03 8.30
CA VAL A 174 0.84 -39.77 7.76
C VAL A 174 1.63 -39.36 6.52
N ARG A 175 0.92 -39.15 5.40
CA ARG A 175 1.51 -38.73 4.13
C ARG A 175 1.77 -37.22 4.14
N ALA A 176 2.95 -36.82 3.70
CA ALA A 176 3.29 -35.44 3.38
C ALA A 176 3.39 -35.24 1.85
N ALA A 177 2.94 -34.09 1.37
CA ALA A 177 3.01 -33.70 -0.04
C ALA A 177 3.82 -32.40 -0.20
N VAL A 178 4.46 -32.27 -1.36
CA VAL A 178 5.09 -31.02 -1.81
C VAL A 178 4.14 -30.30 -2.76
N VAL A 179 4.00 -29.01 -2.56
CA VAL A 179 3.37 -28.07 -3.50
C VAL A 179 4.45 -27.09 -3.94
N THR A 180 4.66 -26.94 -5.23
CA THR A 180 5.71 -26.07 -5.76
C THR A 180 5.18 -24.68 -6.10
N CYS A 181 6.02 -23.66 -5.91
CA CYS A 181 5.78 -22.28 -6.30
C CYS A 181 7.03 -21.70 -6.99
N ASP A 182 6.90 -20.48 -7.50
CA ASP A 182 8.05 -19.72 -8.02
C ASP A 182 9.00 -19.35 -6.87
N GLU A 183 10.32 -19.41 -7.08
CA GLU A 183 11.35 -19.02 -6.08
C GLU A 183 11.15 -17.62 -5.53
N GLU A 184 10.70 -16.67 -6.39
CA GLU A 184 10.40 -15.30 -5.98
C GLU A 184 9.28 -15.18 -4.92
N GLU A 185 8.40 -16.18 -4.79
CA GLU A 185 7.31 -16.14 -3.79
C GLU A 185 7.80 -16.31 -2.36
N VAL A 186 8.92 -16.97 -2.22
CA VAL A 186 9.45 -17.42 -0.93
C VAL A 186 10.78 -16.76 -0.58
N LEU A 187 11.08 -15.64 -1.27
CA LEU A 187 12.24 -14.81 -0.98
C LEU A 187 12.16 -14.27 0.45
N GLY A 188 13.12 -14.69 1.29
CA GLY A 188 13.26 -14.20 2.66
C GLY A 188 13.89 -12.81 2.72
N VAL A 189 13.31 -11.92 3.51
CA VAL A 189 13.77 -10.54 3.70
C VAL A 189 14.43 -10.38 5.06
N ASN A 190 15.77 -10.30 5.10
CA ASN A 190 16.58 -10.13 6.29
C ASN A 190 17.34 -8.79 6.33
N SER A 191 17.33 -8.06 5.23
CA SER A 191 18.07 -6.81 5.07
C SER A 191 17.30 -5.81 4.18
N ARG A 192 17.70 -4.54 4.20
CA ARG A 192 17.00 -3.48 3.44
C ARG A 192 17.20 -3.60 1.93
N ASP A 193 18.30 -4.15 1.47
CA ASP A 193 18.51 -4.43 0.06
C ASP A 193 17.62 -5.58 -0.42
N GLN A 194 17.46 -6.65 0.38
CA GLN A 194 16.50 -7.71 0.10
C GLN A 194 15.05 -7.19 0.12
N LEU A 195 14.71 -6.27 1.04
CA LEU A 195 13.40 -5.61 1.05
C LEU A 195 13.18 -4.83 -0.25
N ALA A 196 14.19 -4.11 -0.76
CA ALA A 196 14.07 -3.38 -2.02
C ALA A 196 13.87 -4.31 -3.23
N VAL A 197 14.51 -5.49 -3.23
CA VAL A 197 14.31 -6.52 -4.25
C VAL A 197 12.87 -7.07 -4.16
N ALA A 198 12.41 -7.43 -2.97
CA ALA A 198 11.06 -7.92 -2.75
C ALA A 198 9.99 -6.90 -3.19
N GLU A 199 10.19 -5.63 -2.85
CA GLU A 199 9.32 -4.53 -3.31
C GLU A 199 9.29 -4.45 -4.84
N GLY A 200 10.44 -4.51 -5.51
CA GLY A 200 10.52 -4.49 -6.98
C GLY A 200 9.73 -5.62 -7.64
N ILE A 201 9.82 -6.83 -7.09
CA ILE A 201 9.06 -8.01 -7.55
C ILE A 201 7.55 -7.78 -7.35
N TRP A 202 7.15 -7.33 -6.16
CA TRP A 202 5.76 -7.03 -5.87
C TRP A 202 5.19 -5.97 -6.82
N GLN A 203 5.91 -4.86 -7.02
CA GLN A 203 5.54 -3.79 -7.94
C GLN A 203 5.37 -4.30 -9.37
N SER A 204 6.27 -5.17 -9.84
CA SER A 204 6.17 -5.77 -11.18
C SER A 204 4.90 -6.61 -11.33
N ARG A 205 4.57 -7.42 -10.32
CA ARG A 205 3.35 -8.25 -10.28
C ARG A 205 2.10 -7.38 -10.25
N ALA A 206 2.03 -6.40 -9.35
CA ALA A 206 0.89 -5.51 -9.19
C ALA A 206 0.58 -4.71 -10.46
N ARG A 207 1.61 -4.20 -11.14
CA ARG A 207 1.45 -3.50 -12.42
C ARG A 207 0.96 -4.42 -13.52
N THR A 208 1.50 -5.63 -13.60
CA THR A 208 1.06 -6.64 -14.59
C THR A 208 -0.41 -7.00 -14.38
N GLU A 209 -0.81 -7.25 -13.13
CA GLU A 209 -2.19 -7.56 -12.78
C GLU A 209 -3.14 -6.39 -13.13
N ALA A 210 -2.75 -5.16 -12.80
CA ALA A 210 -3.52 -3.98 -13.15
C ALA A 210 -3.70 -3.82 -14.67
N MET A 211 -2.64 -4.04 -15.46
CA MET A 211 -2.72 -3.97 -16.93
C MET A 211 -3.60 -5.08 -17.51
N LEU A 212 -3.51 -6.29 -16.99
CA LEU A 212 -4.41 -7.39 -17.37
C LEU A 212 -5.86 -7.10 -16.96
N GLY A 213 -6.08 -6.32 -15.90
CA GLY A 213 -7.38 -5.83 -15.45
C GLY A 213 -7.97 -4.70 -16.30
N GLY A 214 -7.22 -4.16 -17.27
CA GLY A 214 -7.69 -3.13 -18.21
C GLY A 214 -7.11 -1.73 -17.94
N VAL A 215 -6.06 -1.61 -17.13
CA VAL A 215 -5.32 -0.35 -16.93
C VAL A 215 -4.26 -0.18 -18.01
N THR A 216 -4.11 1.03 -18.54
CA THR A 216 -3.01 1.39 -19.46
C THR A 216 -1.92 2.12 -18.69
N MET A 217 -0.68 1.60 -18.74
CA MET A 217 0.52 2.25 -18.20
C MET A 217 1.48 2.56 -19.34
N VAL A 218 1.86 3.85 -19.50
CA VAL A 218 2.75 4.28 -20.61
C VAL A 218 4.19 3.84 -20.37
N ALA A 219 4.64 3.90 -19.12
CA ALA A 219 5.96 3.42 -18.66
C ALA A 219 5.76 2.70 -17.32
N PRO A 220 5.34 1.42 -17.34
CA PRO A 220 4.92 0.71 -16.13
C PRO A 220 5.98 0.72 -15.03
N GLU A 221 7.24 0.60 -15.37
CA GLU A 221 8.37 0.57 -14.45
C GLU A 221 8.52 1.84 -13.60
N THR A 222 7.89 2.93 -14.01
CA THR A 222 7.91 4.23 -13.30
C THR A 222 6.66 4.50 -12.48
N VAL A 223 5.67 3.59 -12.53
CA VAL A 223 4.43 3.70 -11.75
C VAL A 223 4.59 2.93 -10.44
N TRP A 224 4.28 3.58 -9.34
CA TRP A 224 4.36 3.00 -8.00
C TRP A 224 2.96 2.81 -7.42
N LEU A 225 2.63 1.60 -7.00
CA LEU A 225 1.32 1.22 -6.45
C LEU A 225 1.46 0.84 -4.96
N SER A 226 0.46 1.18 -4.16
CA SER A 226 0.32 0.60 -2.82
C SER A 226 -0.42 -0.73 -2.88
N PHE A 227 -0.24 -1.57 -1.84
CA PHE A 227 -0.82 -2.92 -1.77
C PHE A 227 -2.36 -2.95 -1.79
N ASP A 228 -2.99 -1.85 -1.38
CA ASP A 228 -4.45 -1.67 -1.30
C ASP A 228 -5.01 -0.76 -2.40
N THR A 229 -4.20 -0.41 -3.40
CA THR A 229 -4.63 0.40 -4.54
C THR A 229 -5.76 -0.28 -5.30
N VAL A 230 -6.86 0.44 -5.52
CA VAL A 230 -7.97 -0.01 -6.36
C VAL A 230 -8.01 0.79 -7.65
N LEU A 231 -7.93 0.10 -8.78
CA LEU A 231 -7.98 0.70 -10.12
C LEU A 231 -9.16 0.15 -10.91
N GLY A 232 -9.96 1.05 -11.50
CA GLY A 232 -11.01 0.71 -12.44
C GLY A 232 -10.50 0.38 -13.85
N ARG A 233 -11.42 0.13 -14.77
CA ARG A 233 -11.11 -0.16 -16.18
C ARG A 233 -10.81 1.11 -16.96
N ASP A 234 -10.00 0.96 -17.99
CA ASP A 234 -9.64 2.06 -18.90
C ASP A 234 -8.98 3.26 -18.17
N VAL A 235 -8.41 3.00 -16.99
CA VAL A 235 -7.55 3.96 -16.30
C VAL A 235 -6.23 4.08 -17.06
N VAL A 236 -5.78 5.33 -17.29
CA VAL A 236 -4.50 5.61 -17.93
C VAL A 236 -3.56 6.23 -16.91
N LEU A 237 -2.44 5.56 -16.63
CA LEU A 237 -1.35 6.05 -15.79
C LEU A 237 -0.16 6.44 -16.67
N GLU A 238 0.22 7.71 -16.63
CA GLU A 238 1.39 8.24 -17.33
C GLU A 238 2.67 8.04 -16.50
N PRO A 239 3.87 8.31 -17.02
CA PRO A 239 5.13 8.04 -16.31
C PRO A 239 5.26 8.76 -14.97
N ASN A 240 5.98 8.14 -14.04
CA ASN A 240 6.33 8.69 -12.72
C ASN A 240 5.09 9.02 -11.86
N VAL A 241 4.07 8.21 -11.91
CA VAL A 241 2.90 8.32 -11.03
C VAL A 241 3.13 7.51 -9.77
N PHE A 242 2.97 8.16 -8.61
CA PHE A 242 3.01 7.51 -7.30
C PHE A 242 1.60 7.42 -6.70
N ILE A 243 1.20 6.23 -6.27
CA ILE A 243 -0.09 5.94 -5.66
C ILE A 243 0.14 5.33 -4.28
N GLY A 244 -0.15 6.10 -3.24
CA GLY A 244 -0.02 5.71 -1.84
C GLY A 244 -1.21 4.88 -1.32
N PRO A 245 -1.21 4.54 -0.02
CA PRO A 245 -2.23 3.70 0.59
C PRO A 245 -3.64 4.32 0.56
N GLY A 246 -4.67 3.47 0.47
CA GLY A 246 -6.07 3.91 0.53
C GLY A 246 -6.54 4.71 -0.67
N VAL A 247 -5.88 4.60 -1.82
CA VAL A 247 -6.26 5.31 -3.05
C VAL A 247 -7.17 4.44 -3.91
N ASN A 248 -8.35 5.00 -4.25
CA ASN A 248 -9.34 4.37 -5.12
C ASN A 248 -9.55 5.21 -6.37
N ILE A 249 -9.35 4.63 -7.54
CA ILE A 249 -9.48 5.26 -8.85
C ILE A 249 -10.52 4.50 -9.67
N ALA A 250 -11.61 5.18 -10.05
CA ALA A 250 -12.69 4.60 -10.84
C ALA A 250 -12.34 4.52 -12.34
N ASP A 251 -13.29 4.02 -13.12
CA ASP A 251 -13.13 3.80 -14.58
C ASP A 251 -12.85 5.10 -15.36
N ASN A 252 -12.16 4.96 -16.50
CA ASN A 252 -11.90 6.05 -17.44
C ASN A 252 -11.13 7.26 -16.89
N VAL A 253 -10.43 7.11 -15.76
CA VAL A 253 -9.61 8.16 -15.14
C VAL A 253 -8.25 8.25 -15.83
N ARG A 254 -7.75 9.46 -16.01
CA ARG A 254 -6.37 9.69 -16.46
C ARG A 254 -5.55 10.37 -15.38
N ILE A 255 -4.48 9.73 -14.92
CA ILE A 255 -3.46 10.31 -14.05
C ILE A 255 -2.23 10.61 -14.89
N ARG A 256 -1.94 11.91 -15.05
CA ARG A 256 -0.84 12.39 -15.89
C ARG A 256 0.49 12.35 -15.16
N ALA A 257 1.54 12.43 -15.94
CA ALA A 257 2.92 12.24 -15.48
C ALA A 257 3.30 13.09 -14.26
N ASN A 258 4.16 12.51 -13.41
CA ASN A 258 4.69 13.15 -12.21
C ASN A 258 3.62 13.58 -11.19
N SER A 259 2.48 12.91 -11.15
CA SER A 259 1.44 13.15 -10.14
C SER A 259 1.65 12.25 -8.93
N TYR A 260 1.40 12.80 -7.74
CA TYR A 260 1.58 12.14 -6.46
C TYR A 260 0.25 12.06 -5.70
N LEU A 261 -0.32 10.87 -5.58
CA LEU A 261 -1.51 10.58 -4.81
C LEU A 261 -1.06 9.99 -3.48
N GLU A 262 -1.01 10.86 -2.45
CA GLU A 262 -0.36 10.55 -1.16
C GLU A 262 -1.10 9.43 -0.38
N GLY A 263 -2.42 9.43 -0.47
CA GLY A 263 -3.24 8.41 0.22
C GLY A 263 -3.33 8.63 1.73
N ALA A 264 -3.75 7.57 2.44
CA ALA A 264 -3.84 7.56 3.89
C ALA A 264 -2.45 7.63 4.55
N ASP A 265 -2.36 8.31 5.69
CA ASP A 265 -1.14 8.38 6.50
C ASP A 265 -1.42 8.07 7.99
N ALA A 266 -0.38 8.03 8.81
CA ALA A 266 -0.50 7.77 10.24
C ALA A 266 -1.38 8.78 11.02
N LYS A 267 -1.64 9.96 10.45
CA LYS A 267 -2.46 11.02 11.05
C LYS A 267 -3.88 11.03 10.52
N SER A 268 -4.10 10.48 9.33
CA SER A 268 -5.39 10.44 8.67
C SER A 268 -5.59 9.11 7.96
N ASN A 269 -6.55 8.34 8.42
CA ASN A 269 -6.98 7.11 7.75
C ASN A 269 -7.84 7.39 6.49
N ALA A 270 -8.03 8.65 6.14
CA ALA A 270 -8.78 9.05 4.95
C ALA A 270 -7.91 8.92 3.70
N GLY A 271 -8.29 8.03 2.80
CA GLY A 271 -7.62 7.84 1.52
C GLY A 271 -7.90 8.94 0.51
N VAL A 272 -7.63 8.66 -0.76
CA VAL A 272 -7.96 9.51 -1.92
C VAL A 272 -8.94 8.76 -2.80
N THR A 273 -10.04 9.41 -3.19
CA THR A 273 -11.02 8.84 -4.11
C THR A 273 -11.11 9.69 -5.37
N VAL A 274 -10.95 9.04 -6.53
CA VAL A 274 -11.04 9.67 -7.86
C VAL A 274 -12.15 9.00 -8.65
N ALA A 275 -13.26 9.71 -8.87
CA ALA A 275 -14.41 9.18 -9.59
C ALA A 275 -14.21 9.17 -11.11
N GLU A 276 -15.08 8.43 -11.77
CA GLU A 276 -15.07 8.15 -13.20
C GLU A 276 -14.82 9.38 -14.09
N GLY A 277 -13.94 9.22 -15.08
CA GLY A 277 -13.64 10.22 -16.10
C GLY A 277 -12.87 11.45 -15.62
N ALA A 278 -12.44 11.48 -14.35
CA ALA A 278 -11.62 12.57 -13.84
C ALA A 278 -10.22 12.57 -14.46
N GLN A 279 -9.61 13.75 -14.51
CA GLN A 279 -8.24 13.95 -15.00
C GLN A 279 -7.41 14.62 -13.94
N VAL A 280 -6.21 14.09 -13.66
CA VAL A 280 -5.30 14.59 -12.62
C VAL A 280 -3.92 14.79 -13.19
N GLY A 281 -3.36 15.96 -12.97
CA GLY A 281 -1.98 16.31 -13.35
C GLY A 281 -1.84 16.98 -14.73
N PRO A 282 -0.60 17.07 -15.23
CA PRO A 282 0.64 16.56 -14.63
C PRO A 282 1.09 17.36 -13.40
N PHE A 283 2.03 16.81 -12.60
CA PHE A 283 2.57 17.46 -11.39
C PHE A 283 1.48 17.87 -10.38
N ALA A 284 0.44 17.07 -10.22
CA ALA A 284 -0.59 17.29 -9.20
C ALA A 284 -0.26 16.50 -7.94
N ARG A 285 -0.68 17.04 -6.78
CA ARG A 285 -0.58 16.33 -5.50
C ARG A 285 -1.97 16.20 -4.87
N LEU A 286 -2.41 14.98 -4.68
CA LEU A 286 -3.64 14.67 -3.94
C LEU A 286 -3.28 14.10 -2.58
N ARG A 287 -3.73 14.78 -1.52
CA ARG A 287 -3.41 14.44 -0.13
C ARG A 287 -4.59 13.75 0.55
N PRO A 288 -4.38 13.16 1.75
CA PRO A 288 -5.42 12.49 2.50
C PRO A 288 -6.74 13.25 2.59
N GLY A 289 -7.87 12.54 2.46
CA GLY A 289 -9.20 13.11 2.51
C GLY A 289 -9.65 13.82 1.22
N THR A 290 -8.92 13.68 0.13
CA THR A 290 -9.33 14.22 -1.18
C THR A 290 -10.36 13.34 -1.86
N THR A 291 -11.47 13.94 -2.29
CA THR A 291 -12.48 13.29 -3.11
C THR A 291 -12.71 14.09 -4.39
N LEU A 292 -12.48 13.46 -5.54
CA LEU A 292 -12.76 14.04 -6.86
C LEU A 292 -13.99 13.38 -7.45
N GLY A 293 -15.02 14.17 -7.76
CA GLY A 293 -16.25 13.74 -8.44
C GLY A 293 -16.05 13.42 -9.91
N ARG A 294 -17.12 12.95 -10.57
CA ARG A 294 -17.09 12.58 -11.99
C ARG A 294 -16.62 13.74 -12.86
N GLY A 295 -15.69 13.47 -13.78
CA GLY A 295 -15.22 14.44 -14.76
C GLY A 295 -14.52 15.66 -14.17
N VAL A 296 -14.06 15.60 -12.93
CA VAL A 296 -13.25 16.67 -12.33
C VAL A 296 -11.93 16.79 -13.08
N SER A 297 -11.45 18.03 -13.25
CA SER A 297 -10.17 18.30 -13.90
C SER A 297 -9.23 19.03 -12.95
N ILE A 298 -8.16 18.34 -12.55
CA ILE A 298 -7.05 18.87 -11.76
C ILE A 298 -5.85 18.98 -12.68
N GLY A 299 -5.29 20.17 -12.83
CA GLY A 299 -4.16 20.41 -13.72
C GLY A 299 -2.81 20.49 -13.01
N ASN A 300 -1.85 21.13 -13.69
CA ASN A 300 -0.46 21.14 -13.25
C ASN A 300 -0.21 22.03 -12.03
N PHE A 301 0.64 21.52 -11.13
CA PHE A 301 1.02 22.20 -9.88
C PHE A 301 -0.19 22.57 -9.01
N VAL A 302 -1.16 21.68 -8.96
CA VAL A 302 -2.33 21.78 -8.09
C VAL A 302 -2.21 20.81 -6.94
N GLU A 303 -2.40 21.31 -5.73
CA GLU A 303 -2.47 20.50 -4.51
C GLU A 303 -3.87 20.52 -3.94
N ILE A 304 -4.44 19.34 -3.67
CA ILE A 304 -5.74 19.19 -3.00
C ILE A 304 -5.52 18.43 -1.69
N LYS A 305 -6.07 18.94 -0.59
CA LYS A 305 -5.97 18.34 0.74
C LYS A 305 -7.31 18.36 1.46
N ASN A 306 -7.77 17.22 1.95
CA ASN A 306 -9.00 17.12 2.76
C ASN A 306 -10.15 17.95 2.15
N ALA A 307 -10.39 17.76 0.85
CA ALA A 307 -11.35 18.55 0.10
C ALA A 307 -12.15 17.71 -0.89
N ALA A 308 -13.42 18.07 -1.05
CA ALA A 308 -14.31 17.49 -2.02
C ALA A 308 -14.47 18.43 -3.22
N MET A 309 -14.04 17.96 -4.39
CA MET A 309 -14.29 18.59 -5.69
C MET A 309 -15.49 17.87 -6.33
N GLU A 310 -16.62 18.55 -6.47
CA GLU A 310 -17.83 17.95 -7.04
C GLU A 310 -17.78 17.84 -8.56
N GLN A 311 -18.74 17.11 -9.13
CA GLN A 311 -18.79 16.76 -10.55
C GLN A 311 -18.48 17.94 -11.48
N GLY A 312 -17.53 17.73 -12.41
CA GLY A 312 -17.17 18.68 -13.46
C GLY A 312 -16.48 19.95 -12.99
N SER A 313 -16.17 20.08 -11.69
CA SER A 313 -15.39 21.22 -11.18
C SER A 313 -13.94 21.16 -11.67
N LYS A 314 -13.27 22.32 -11.71
CA LYS A 314 -11.93 22.45 -12.31
C LYS A 314 -11.00 23.30 -11.45
N ALA A 315 -9.75 22.85 -11.32
CA ALA A 315 -8.62 23.60 -10.77
C ALA A 315 -7.41 23.28 -11.69
N SER A 316 -7.14 24.13 -12.68
CA SER A 316 -6.27 23.74 -13.78
C SER A 316 -4.81 24.09 -13.61
N HIS A 317 -4.45 25.06 -12.75
CA HIS A 317 -3.07 25.56 -12.67
C HIS A 317 -2.74 26.17 -11.30
N LEU A 318 -1.56 25.81 -10.73
CA LEU A 318 -0.90 26.55 -9.66
C LEU A 318 -1.81 26.88 -8.45
N THR A 319 -2.61 25.95 -7.99
CA THR A 319 -3.69 26.18 -7.03
C THR A 319 -3.53 25.30 -5.80
N TYR A 320 -3.82 25.83 -4.62
CA TYR A 320 -3.98 25.05 -3.40
C TYR A 320 -5.44 25.05 -2.96
N VAL A 321 -6.04 23.88 -2.83
CA VAL A 321 -7.39 23.66 -2.29
C VAL A 321 -7.28 22.81 -1.01
N GLY A 322 -7.43 23.42 0.14
CA GLY A 322 -7.34 22.75 1.43
C GLY A 322 -8.59 22.92 2.27
N ASP A 323 -9.03 21.86 2.95
CA ASP A 323 -10.15 21.84 3.87
C ASP A 323 -11.41 22.52 3.26
N ALA A 324 -11.84 22.04 2.08
CA ALA A 324 -12.86 22.73 1.29
C ALA A 324 -13.90 21.79 0.67
N ARG A 325 -15.04 22.36 0.30
CA ARG A 325 -15.97 21.84 -0.68
C ARG A 325 -15.99 22.77 -1.90
N VAL A 326 -15.84 22.22 -3.07
CA VAL A 326 -15.95 22.93 -4.34
C VAL A 326 -17.09 22.33 -5.13
N GLY A 327 -18.15 23.10 -5.29
CA GLY A 327 -19.41 22.68 -5.91
C GLY A 327 -19.27 22.30 -7.37
N ALA A 328 -20.30 21.60 -7.88
CA ALA A 328 -20.33 21.08 -9.25
C ALA A 328 -20.10 22.18 -10.28
N ALA A 329 -19.36 21.87 -11.34
CA ALA A 329 -19.03 22.78 -12.44
C ALA A 329 -18.34 24.10 -12.02
N ALA A 330 -17.91 24.26 -10.79
CA ALA A 330 -17.16 25.44 -10.36
C ALA A 330 -15.76 25.46 -11.00
N ASN A 331 -15.29 26.65 -11.33
CA ASN A 331 -13.98 26.87 -11.93
C ASN A 331 -13.07 27.66 -10.98
N ILE A 332 -11.97 27.04 -10.56
CA ILE A 332 -10.96 27.69 -9.72
C ILE A 332 -9.84 28.21 -10.62
N GLY A 333 -9.68 29.53 -10.65
CA GLY A 333 -8.69 30.23 -11.48
C GLY A 333 -7.27 29.97 -11.02
N ALA A 334 -6.33 30.07 -11.95
CA ALA A 334 -4.90 29.84 -11.71
C ALA A 334 -4.36 30.70 -10.58
N GLY A 335 -3.53 30.13 -9.71
CA GLY A 335 -2.93 30.85 -8.58
C GLY A 335 -3.89 31.11 -7.41
N THR A 336 -5.06 30.49 -7.39
CA THR A 336 -5.99 30.62 -6.26
C THR A 336 -5.51 29.82 -5.07
N ILE A 337 -5.54 30.44 -3.88
CA ILE A 337 -5.15 29.82 -2.62
C ILE A 337 -6.32 29.84 -1.64
N PHE A 338 -6.66 28.68 -1.11
CA PHE A 338 -7.57 28.52 0.02
C PHE A 338 -6.76 28.66 1.31
N CYS A 339 -6.86 29.85 1.96
CA CYS A 339 -6.14 30.14 3.19
C CYS A 339 -6.88 29.48 4.36
N ASN A 340 -6.68 28.18 4.55
CA ASN A 340 -7.39 27.34 5.51
C ASN A 340 -6.79 27.35 6.93
N TYR A 341 -5.55 27.85 7.11
CA TYR A 341 -4.85 27.88 8.40
C TYR A 341 -4.66 29.33 8.86
N ASP A 342 -5.14 29.65 10.07
CA ASP A 342 -5.09 30.96 10.67
C ASP A 342 -3.91 31.16 11.65
N GLY A 343 -3.04 30.17 11.75
CA GLY A 343 -1.94 30.12 12.74
C GLY A 343 -2.26 29.24 13.95
N PHE A 344 -3.52 28.90 14.17
CA PHE A 344 -4.00 28.11 15.30
C PHE A 344 -4.92 26.95 14.86
N ASN A 345 -5.86 27.21 13.97
CA ASN A 345 -6.93 26.29 13.57
C ASN A 345 -6.96 26.08 12.06
N MET A 346 -7.44 24.90 11.66
CA MET A 346 -7.83 24.63 10.29
C MET A 346 -9.28 25.01 10.08
N ASN A 347 -9.54 25.92 9.14
CA ASN A 347 -10.86 26.44 8.81
C ASN A 347 -11.30 25.97 7.43
N ARG A 348 -12.61 25.84 7.22
CA ARG A 348 -13.18 25.29 6.00
C ARG A 348 -13.74 26.37 5.09
N SER A 349 -13.53 26.20 3.78
CA SER A 349 -14.18 27.00 2.74
C SER A 349 -15.28 26.18 2.04
N ASP A 350 -16.39 26.85 1.68
CA ASP A 350 -17.49 26.26 0.95
C ASP A 350 -17.77 27.06 -0.34
N VAL A 351 -17.45 26.48 -1.49
CA VAL A 351 -17.66 27.10 -2.81
C VAL A 351 -18.85 26.43 -3.49
N GLY A 352 -19.87 27.22 -3.84
CA GLY A 352 -21.10 26.76 -4.47
C GLY A 352 -20.92 26.23 -5.90
N ALA A 353 -21.98 25.63 -6.44
CA ALA A 353 -21.98 25.15 -7.80
C ALA A 353 -21.87 26.29 -8.83
N GLY A 354 -21.22 26.06 -9.95
CA GLY A 354 -21.08 27.03 -11.04
C GLY A 354 -20.33 28.31 -10.69
N VAL A 355 -19.65 28.36 -9.54
CA VAL A 355 -18.85 29.53 -9.13
C VAL A 355 -17.64 29.68 -10.04
N PHE A 356 -17.29 30.92 -10.37
CA PHE A 356 -16.07 31.26 -11.07
C PHE A 356 -15.14 32.04 -10.14
N ILE A 357 -14.00 31.48 -9.79
CA ILE A 357 -12.95 32.17 -9.05
C ILE A 357 -11.92 32.69 -10.05
N GLY A 358 -11.72 34.01 -10.09
CA GLY A 358 -10.70 34.64 -10.93
C GLY A 358 -9.28 34.32 -10.46
N SER A 359 -8.33 34.32 -11.38
CA SER A 359 -6.93 33.98 -11.11
C SER A 359 -6.31 34.82 -10.00
N ASN A 360 -5.33 34.25 -9.27
CA ASN A 360 -4.59 34.89 -8.19
C ASN A 360 -5.50 35.42 -7.06
N SER A 361 -6.59 34.72 -6.77
CA SER A 361 -7.48 35.04 -5.64
C SER A 361 -7.07 34.29 -4.39
N ALA A 362 -7.27 34.92 -3.22
CA ALA A 362 -7.12 34.28 -1.91
C ALA A 362 -8.49 34.18 -1.23
N LEU A 363 -8.89 32.96 -0.84
CA LEU A 363 -10.10 32.70 -0.06
C LEU A 363 -9.70 32.48 1.39
N VAL A 364 -9.97 33.44 2.27
CA VAL A 364 -9.59 33.36 3.69
C VAL A 364 -10.70 32.65 4.46
N ALA A 365 -10.44 31.41 4.83
CA ALA A 365 -11.40 30.58 5.56
C ALA A 365 -11.55 31.03 7.03
N PRO A 366 -12.76 30.86 7.65
CA PRO A 366 -13.94 30.27 7.04
C PRO A 366 -14.68 31.23 6.10
N VAL A 367 -15.05 30.77 4.91
CA VAL A 367 -15.78 31.57 3.92
C VAL A 367 -16.70 30.71 3.05
N LYS A 368 -17.89 31.25 2.72
CA LYS A 368 -18.84 30.65 1.81
C LYS A 368 -19.00 31.49 0.55
N ILE A 369 -18.86 30.88 -0.61
CA ILE A 369 -19.09 31.50 -1.91
C ILE A 369 -20.37 30.92 -2.47
N GLY A 370 -21.41 31.74 -2.61
CA GLY A 370 -22.74 31.33 -3.06
C GLY A 370 -22.73 30.84 -4.50
N GLU A 371 -23.72 29.99 -4.83
CA GLU A 371 -23.88 29.40 -6.15
C GLU A 371 -23.85 30.44 -7.27
N GLY A 372 -23.13 30.15 -8.37
CA GLY A 372 -23.02 31.01 -9.54
C GLY A 372 -22.35 32.37 -9.31
N ALA A 373 -21.72 32.58 -8.14
CA ALA A 373 -20.98 33.82 -7.86
C ALA A 373 -19.69 33.90 -8.67
N TYR A 374 -19.24 35.13 -8.92
CA TYR A 374 -17.98 35.45 -9.57
C TYR A 374 -17.03 36.18 -8.60
N ILE A 375 -15.80 35.71 -8.53
CA ILE A 375 -14.74 36.42 -7.81
C ILE A 375 -13.81 37.05 -8.82
N ALA A 376 -13.63 38.37 -8.75
CA ALA A 376 -12.72 39.08 -9.63
C ALA A 376 -11.26 38.63 -9.42
N ALA A 377 -10.50 38.52 -10.49
CA ALA A 377 -9.09 38.12 -10.41
C ALA A 377 -8.28 39.04 -9.46
N GLY A 378 -7.34 38.46 -8.71
CA GLY A 378 -6.49 39.17 -7.74
C GLY A 378 -7.23 39.63 -6.47
N SER A 379 -8.38 39.04 -6.16
CA SER A 379 -9.17 39.39 -4.97
C SER A 379 -8.75 38.57 -3.74
N THR A 380 -8.75 39.25 -2.57
CA THR A 380 -8.71 38.61 -1.26
C THR A 380 -10.11 38.63 -0.65
N ILE A 381 -10.73 37.48 -0.52
CA ILE A 381 -12.11 37.31 -0.02
C ILE A 381 -12.06 36.85 1.41
N THR A 382 -12.60 37.69 2.33
CA THR A 382 -12.59 37.46 3.78
C THR A 382 -13.99 37.38 4.38
N GLN A 383 -15.04 37.51 3.56
CA GLN A 383 -16.43 37.46 3.97
C GLN A 383 -17.23 36.60 2.96
N ASP A 384 -18.35 36.07 3.43
CA ASP A 384 -19.26 35.29 2.59
C ASP A 384 -19.76 36.10 1.38
N VAL A 385 -19.83 35.46 0.23
CA VAL A 385 -20.29 36.05 -1.02
C VAL A 385 -21.65 35.46 -1.38
N GLN A 386 -22.62 36.33 -1.64
CA GLN A 386 -23.98 35.90 -2.00
C GLN A 386 -24.00 35.21 -3.38
N SER A 387 -24.99 34.34 -3.59
CA SER A 387 -25.21 33.69 -4.89
C SER A 387 -25.41 34.72 -6.01
N GLN A 388 -24.94 34.39 -7.22
CA GLN A 388 -25.11 35.19 -8.43
C GLN A 388 -24.54 36.62 -8.34
N SER A 389 -23.58 36.86 -7.45
CA SER A 389 -22.97 38.18 -7.27
C SER A 389 -21.52 38.22 -7.74
N LEU A 390 -21.03 39.41 -8.06
CA LEU A 390 -19.62 39.68 -8.32
C LEU A 390 -18.96 40.27 -7.06
N ALA A 391 -17.96 39.58 -6.52
CA ALA A 391 -17.14 40.08 -5.41
C ALA A 391 -15.79 40.53 -5.94
N ILE A 392 -15.38 41.74 -5.50
CA ILE A 392 -14.11 42.38 -5.82
C ILE A 392 -13.41 42.76 -4.54
N GLY A 393 -12.35 42.05 -4.18
CA GLY A 393 -11.56 42.28 -2.95
C GLY A 393 -10.16 42.79 -3.22
N ARG A 394 -10.00 43.77 -4.10
CA ARG A 394 -8.72 44.37 -4.47
C ARG A 394 -8.84 45.91 -4.69
N ALA A 395 -7.69 46.63 -4.59
CA ALA A 395 -7.67 48.06 -4.90
C ALA A 395 -7.98 48.34 -6.37
N PHE A 396 -8.52 49.52 -6.65
CA PHE A 396 -8.66 50.02 -8.01
C PHE A 396 -7.31 50.30 -8.65
N GLN A 397 -7.19 50.00 -9.96
CA GLN A 397 -6.00 50.33 -10.72
C GLN A 397 -5.75 51.84 -10.74
N THR A 398 -4.51 52.23 -10.50
CA THR A 398 -4.07 53.62 -10.63
C THR A 398 -2.86 53.69 -11.55
N GLU A 399 -2.82 54.72 -12.37
CA GLU A 399 -1.68 55.01 -13.25
C GLU A 399 -0.99 56.31 -12.85
N LYS A 400 0.34 56.31 -12.93
CA LYS A 400 1.19 57.49 -12.74
C LYS A 400 1.95 57.78 -14.03
N LEU A 401 1.40 58.64 -14.85
CA LEU A 401 2.01 58.99 -16.13
C LEU A 401 3.39 59.62 -15.95
N GLY A 402 4.36 59.21 -16.76
CA GLY A 402 5.71 59.70 -16.71
C GLY A 402 6.57 59.21 -15.57
N TRP A 403 6.03 58.35 -14.67
CA TRP A 403 6.75 57.89 -13.46
C TRP A 403 8.11 57.24 -13.77
N VAL A 404 8.19 56.43 -14.82
CA VAL A 404 9.44 55.74 -15.21
C VAL A 404 10.53 56.74 -15.62
N VAL A 405 10.14 57.77 -16.43
CA VAL A 405 11.07 58.82 -16.87
C VAL A 405 11.60 59.64 -15.66
N GLN A 406 10.69 60.10 -14.82
CA GLN A 406 11.04 60.86 -13.61
C GLN A 406 11.92 60.05 -12.67
N SER A 407 11.64 58.77 -12.47
CA SER A 407 12.43 57.89 -11.62
C SER A 407 13.85 57.66 -12.17
N LYS A 408 13.99 57.51 -13.48
CA LYS A 408 15.30 57.37 -14.12
C LYS A 408 16.13 58.66 -13.99
N GLU A 409 15.53 59.82 -14.23
CA GLU A 409 16.19 61.10 -14.08
C GLU A 409 16.64 61.32 -12.62
N LYS A 410 15.83 60.98 -11.64
CA LYS A 410 16.21 61.05 -10.22
C LYS A 410 17.42 60.15 -9.91
N MET A 411 17.38 58.88 -10.37
CA MET A 411 18.50 57.94 -10.16
C MET A 411 19.81 58.39 -10.82
N ILE A 412 19.72 59.00 -12.00
CA ILE A 412 20.89 59.55 -12.69
C ILE A 412 21.50 60.73 -11.89
N LYS A 413 20.65 61.63 -11.38
CA LYS A 413 21.10 62.75 -10.56
C LYS A 413 21.76 62.27 -9.25
N GLU A 414 21.21 61.28 -8.57
CA GLU A 414 21.77 60.68 -7.35
C GLU A 414 23.12 59.96 -7.54
N LYS A 415 23.39 59.48 -8.76
CA LYS A 415 24.65 58.81 -9.11
C LYS A 415 25.73 59.77 -9.63
N SER A 416 25.36 60.97 -9.98
CA SER A 416 26.30 62.00 -10.51
C SER A 416 26.69 63.09 -9.52
N GLY A 417 26.17 63.05 -8.32
CA GLY A 417 26.64 63.90 -7.16
C GLY A 417 27.26 63.03 -6.09
#